data_c6e0faa5317ba5de39bebc539f3810b7
#
_entry.id   c6e0faa5317ba5de39bebc539f3810b7
#
_cell.length_a   1.000
_cell.length_b   1.000
_cell.length_c   1.000
_cell.angle_alpha   90.00
_cell.angle_beta   90.00
_cell.angle_gamma   90.00
#
_symmetry.space_group_name_H-M   'P 1'
#
loop_
_entity.id
_entity.type
_entity.pdbx_description
1 polymer ?
#
loop_
_entity_poly.entity_id
_entity_poly.type
_entity_poly.pdbx_seq_one_letter_code
_entity_poly.pdbx_strand_id
1 'polypeptide(L)'
;FRQTYKADKIILWIDKERFNMEELPTSLKNQMKRGLEIRLVEDLRSHTKYYYALKEYNNSFVITVDDDCYYPENLIENLMKIHREYPNSIAANRIHKIQFEDNRIVPYKKWSHNFSPKNSVNGAYLLTGVSGVLYPPNLFDAAFFDTSVFMEKCKFADDIWLSVNAFRL
;
A
#
# COMPACT_ATOMS: atom_id res chain seq x y z
N PHE A 1 -0.32 7.04 15.11
CA PHE A 1 -0.88 7.27 16.47
C PHE A 1 -1.68 8.57 16.61
N ARG A 2 -1.41 9.61 15.80
CA ARG A 2 -2.11 10.92 15.88
C ARG A 2 -3.32 11.02 14.94
N GLN A 3 -3.66 9.96 14.19
CA GLN A 3 -4.75 10.01 13.23
C GLN A 3 -6.09 10.36 13.90
N THR A 4 -6.91 11.17 13.22
CA THR A 4 -8.26 11.54 13.64
C THR A 4 -9.18 10.32 13.64
N TYR A 5 -9.07 9.47 12.61
CA TYR A 5 -9.68 8.15 12.56
C TYR A 5 -8.66 7.10 12.97
N LYS A 6 -8.93 6.34 14.02
CA LYS A 6 -7.95 5.40 14.61
C LYS A 6 -7.92 4.09 13.82
N ALA A 7 -6.71 3.56 13.63
CA ALA A 7 -6.53 2.18 13.21
C ALA A 7 -6.63 1.26 14.44
N ASP A 8 -7.21 0.07 14.25
CA ASP A 8 -7.28 -0.97 15.28
C ASP A 8 -5.88 -1.56 15.55
N LYS A 9 -5.05 -1.63 14.51
CA LYS A 9 -3.68 -2.11 14.57
C LYS A 9 -2.75 -1.23 13.76
N ILE A 10 -1.52 -1.07 14.25
CA ILE A 10 -0.40 -0.45 13.54
C ILE A 10 0.73 -1.47 13.56
N ILE A 11 1.13 -1.97 12.40
CA ILE A 11 2.09 -3.06 12.28
C ILE A 11 3.27 -2.59 11.44
N LEU A 12 4.47 -2.84 11.94
CA LEU A 12 5.73 -2.68 11.22
C LEU A 12 6.29 -4.07 10.90
N TRP A 13 6.40 -4.37 9.62
CA TRP A 13 6.99 -5.60 9.10
C TRP A 13 8.47 -5.38 8.84
N ILE A 14 9.34 -6.16 9.46
CA ILE A 14 10.79 -6.02 9.31
C ILE A 14 11.46 -7.36 9.02
N ASP A 15 12.57 -7.30 8.32
CA ASP A 15 13.35 -8.46 7.89
C ASP A 15 13.94 -9.23 9.09
N LYS A 16 13.54 -10.50 9.25
CA LYS A 16 14.00 -11.39 10.32
C LYS A 16 15.50 -11.75 10.24
N GLU A 17 16.10 -11.65 9.04
CA GLU A 17 17.53 -11.95 8.87
C GLU A 17 18.43 -10.76 9.28
N ARG A 18 17.88 -9.55 9.28
CA ARG A 18 18.63 -8.32 9.57
C ARG A 18 18.34 -7.74 10.94
N PHE A 19 17.21 -8.08 11.54
CA PHE A 19 16.75 -7.49 12.80
C PHE A 19 16.41 -8.55 13.82
N ASN A 20 16.73 -8.24 15.08
CA ASN A 20 16.36 -9.02 16.25
C ASN A 20 15.50 -8.15 17.18
N MET A 21 14.45 -8.71 17.76
CA MET A 21 13.55 -8.00 18.68
C MET A 21 14.29 -7.43 19.91
N GLU A 22 15.34 -8.10 20.38
CA GLU A 22 16.13 -7.66 21.53
C GLU A 22 16.97 -6.41 21.22
N GLU A 23 17.42 -6.28 19.97
CA GLU A 23 18.33 -5.24 19.48
C GLU A 23 17.61 -4.04 18.86
N LEU A 24 16.27 -4.02 18.88
CA LEU A 24 15.51 -2.90 18.35
C LEU A 24 15.88 -1.58 19.04
N PRO A 25 15.95 -0.48 18.27
CA PRO A 25 16.20 0.85 18.82
C PRO A 25 15.17 1.21 19.90
N THR A 26 15.63 1.96 20.91
CA THR A 26 14.76 2.44 21.99
C THR A 26 13.54 3.21 21.48
N SER A 27 13.69 3.95 20.37
CA SER A 27 12.58 4.65 19.72
C SER A 27 11.46 3.69 19.29
N LEU A 28 11.78 2.56 18.67
CA LEU A 28 10.80 1.54 18.28
C LEU A 28 10.20 0.84 19.51
N LYS A 29 11.02 0.47 20.50
CA LYS A 29 10.55 -0.10 21.77
C LYS A 29 9.55 0.84 22.48
N ASN A 30 9.77 2.14 22.42
CA ASN A 30 8.83 3.13 22.96
C ASN A 30 7.52 3.22 22.14
N GLN A 31 7.57 3.05 20.82
CA GLN A 31 6.35 2.98 20.01
C GLN A 31 5.55 1.69 20.27
N MET A 32 6.22 0.57 20.54
CA MET A 32 5.54 -0.67 20.94
C MET A 32 4.73 -0.49 22.23
N LYS A 33 5.23 0.27 23.20
CA LYS A 33 4.47 0.62 24.42
C LYS A 33 3.21 1.44 24.13
N ARG A 34 3.14 2.07 22.96
CA ARG A 34 2.00 2.85 22.48
C ARG A 34 1.05 2.05 21.57
N GLY A 35 1.36 0.77 21.33
CA GLY A 35 0.54 -0.12 20.52
C GLY A 35 1.07 -0.39 19.10
N LEU A 36 2.36 -0.06 18.80
CA LEU A 36 2.98 -0.54 17.57
C LEU A 36 3.27 -2.03 17.71
N GLU A 37 2.74 -2.85 16.81
CA GLU A 37 3.15 -4.24 16.65
C GLU A 37 4.35 -4.30 15.70
N ILE A 38 5.42 -5.00 16.08
CA ILE A 38 6.56 -5.29 15.20
C ILE A 38 6.58 -6.78 14.91
N ARG A 39 6.68 -7.13 13.64
CA ARG A 39 6.68 -8.52 13.19
C ARG A 39 7.87 -8.80 12.30
N LEU A 40 8.62 -9.84 12.66
CA LEU A 40 9.77 -10.34 11.93
C LEU A 40 9.28 -11.28 10.81
N VAL A 41 9.63 -10.97 9.58
CA VAL A 41 9.18 -11.69 8.38
C VAL A 41 10.33 -11.89 7.39
N GLU A 42 10.11 -12.68 6.37
CA GLU A 42 11.02 -12.74 5.22
C GLU A 42 10.99 -11.44 4.42
N ASP A 43 12.17 -11.00 3.98
CA ASP A 43 12.26 -9.78 3.17
C ASP A 43 11.75 -10.02 1.74
N LEU A 44 10.62 -9.45 1.42
CA LEU A 44 10.06 -9.39 0.08
C LEU A 44 10.31 -8.03 -0.59
N ARG A 45 11.36 -7.33 -0.20
CA ARG A 45 11.73 -6.00 -0.69
C ARG A 45 10.58 -4.99 -0.49
N SER A 46 10.27 -4.18 -1.49
CA SER A 46 9.17 -3.22 -1.42
C SER A 46 7.79 -3.89 -1.18
N HIS A 47 7.66 -5.16 -1.52
CA HIS A 47 6.42 -5.93 -1.33
C HIS A 47 6.14 -6.29 0.13
N THR A 48 7.13 -6.27 1.02
CA THR A 48 6.98 -6.53 2.47
C THR A 48 5.91 -5.62 3.09
N LYS A 49 5.82 -4.39 2.65
CA LYS A 49 4.90 -3.35 3.12
C LYS A 49 3.41 -3.77 3.09
N TYR A 50 3.00 -4.52 2.05
CA TYR A 50 1.60 -4.87 1.86
C TYR A 50 1.31 -6.38 2.00
N TYR A 51 2.27 -7.22 1.60
CA TYR A 51 2.06 -8.65 1.39
C TYR A 51 1.49 -9.35 2.63
N TYR A 52 2.18 -9.24 3.75
CA TYR A 52 1.78 -9.92 4.97
C TYR A 52 0.49 -9.36 5.54
N ALA A 53 0.31 -8.04 5.48
CA ALA A 53 -0.90 -7.39 5.95
C ALA A 53 -2.13 -7.83 5.14
N LEU A 54 -2.08 -7.78 3.81
CA LEU A 54 -3.20 -8.18 2.95
C LEU A 54 -3.50 -9.68 3.04
N LYS A 55 -2.47 -10.52 3.24
CA LYS A 55 -2.65 -11.96 3.38
C LYS A 55 -3.25 -12.34 4.74
N GLU A 56 -2.80 -11.72 5.83
CA GLU A 56 -3.22 -12.05 7.20
C GLU A 56 -4.56 -11.40 7.55
N TYR A 57 -4.79 -10.17 7.09
CA TYR A 57 -5.99 -9.38 7.39
C TYR A 57 -6.90 -9.21 6.16
N ASN A 58 -7.08 -10.27 5.39
CA ASN A 58 -7.87 -10.24 4.14
C ASN A 58 -9.32 -9.80 4.33
N ASN A 59 -9.89 -9.99 5.53
CA ASN A 59 -11.26 -9.57 5.89
C ASN A 59 -11.33 -8.15 6.49
N SER A 60 -10.24 -7.41 6.46
CA SER A 60 -10.12 -6.08 7.06
C SER A 60 -9.72 -5.03 6.03
N PHE A 61 -9.97 -3.77 6.34
CA PHE A 61 -9.32 -2.68 5.61
C PHE A 61 -7.83 -2.66 5.95
N VAL A 62 -7.00 -2.66 4.93
CA VAL A 62 -5.55 -2.51 5.08
C VAL A 62 -5.14 -1.17 4.49
N ILE A 63 -4.40 -0.38 5.27
CA ILE A 63 -3.80 0.86 4.78
C ILE A 63 -2.28 0.70 4.83
N THR A 64 -1.63 0.87 3.69
CA THR A 64 -0.17 0.87 3.59
C THR A 64 0.36 2.29 3.63
N VAL A 65 1.46 2.47 4.36
CA VAL A 65 2.23 3.71 4.47
C VAL A 65 3.72 3.39 4.50
N ASP A 66 4.55 4.34 4.11
CA ASP A 66 6.00 4.19 4.20
C ASP A 66 6.50 4.68 5.57
N ASP A 67 7.57 4.10 6.06
CA ASP A 67 8.12 4.36 7.40
C ASP A 67 9.02 5.61 7.47
N ASP A 68 9.39 6.13 6.31
CA ASP A 68 10.23 7.32 6.12
C ASP A 68 9.45 8.60 5.76
N CYS A 69 8.12 8.57 5.85
CA CYS A 69 7.24 9.68 5.52
C CYS A 69 6.44 10.23 6.71
N TYR A 70 6.20 11.54 6.71
CA TYR A 70 5.24 12.18 7.61
C TYR A 70 3.88 12.29 6.94
N TYR A 71 2.86 11.80 7.63
CA TYR A 71 1.48 11.81 7.13
C TYR A 71 0.61 12.80 7.92
N PRO A 72 -0.36 13.46 7.26
CA PRO A 72 -1.32 14.30 7.95
C PRO A 72 -2.19 13.49 8.91
N GLU A 73 -2.65 14.12 9.96
CA GLU A 73 -3.45 13.46 11.01
C GLU A 73 -4.81 12.94 10.52
N ASN A 74 -5.28 13.40 9.37
CA ASN A 74 -6.53 12.99 8.74
C ASN A 74 -6.35 12.02 7.55
N LEU A 75 -5.17 11.38 7.41
CA LEU A 75 -4.89 10.44 6.31
C LEU A 75 -5.93 9.32 6.24
N ILE A 76 -6.14 8.61 7.35
CA ILE A 76 -7.06 7.46 7.40
C ILE A 76 -8.50 7.94 7.14
N GLU A 77 -8.90 9.04 7.75
CA GLU A 77 -10.23 9.63 7.58
C GLU A 77 -10.53 9.97 6.12
N ASN A 78 -9.56 10.58 5.42
CA ASN A 78 -9.68 10.92 4.01
C ASN A 78 -9.80 9.67 3.13
N LEU A 79 -8.98 8.65 3.35
CA LEU A 79 -9.05 7.39 2.63
C LEU A 79 -10.39 6.67 2.86
N MET A 80 -10.87 6.63 4.09
CA MET A 80 -12.17 6.05 4.43
C MET A 80 -13.33 6.85 3.83
N LYS A 81 -13.21 8.18 3.69
CA LYS A 81 -14.20 9.01 3.01
C LYS A 81 -14.29 8.64 1.53
N ILE A 82 -13.14 8.53 0.84
CA ILE A 82 -13.09 8.10 -0.57
C ILE A 82 -13.71 6.70 -0.71
N HIS A 83 -13.36 5.76 0.17
CA HIS A 83 -13.92 4.42 0.13
C HIS A 83 -15.44 4.40 0.30
N ARG A 84 -16.02 5.23 1.20
CA ARG A 84 -17.49 5.31 1.36
C ARG A 84 -18.19 5.83 0.10
N GLU A 85 -17.53 6.72 -0.64
CA GLU A 85 -18.05 7.24 -1.91
C GLU A 85 -17.89 6.21 -3.05
N TYR A 86 -16.80 5.41 -3.01
CA TYR A 86 -16.47 4.39 -4.02
C TYR A 86 -16.14 3.04 -3.35
N PRO A 87 -17.17 2.29 -2.85
CA PRO A 87 -16.95 1.13 -1.96
C PRO A 87 -16.19 -0.04 -2.59
N ASN A 88 -16.23 -0.17 -3.93
CA ASN A 88 -15.57 -1.27 -4.65
C ASN A 88 -14.19 -0.87 -5.21
N SER A 89 -13.63 0.25 -4.72
CA SER A 89 -12.38 0.77 -5.26
C SER A 89 -11.29 0.84 -4.20
N ILE A 90 -10.04 0.69 -4.64
CA ILE A 90 -8.87 1.05 -3.84
C ILE A 90 -8.84 2.58 -3.73
N ALA A 91 -8.66 3.10 -2.51
CA ALA A 91 -8.50 4.52 -2.29
C ALA A 91 -7.02 4.87 -2.11
N ALA A 92 -6.52 5.81 -2.89
CA ALA A 92 -5.14 6.29 -2.81
C ALA A 92 -5.08 7.81 -2.81
N ASN A 93 -4.22 8.39 -1.97
CA ASN A 93 -4.04 9.85 -1.94
C ASN A 93 -3.24 10.38 -3.13
N ARG A 94 -2.50 9.53 -3.81
CA ARG A 94 -1.69 9.89 -4.96
C ARG A 94 -1.75 8.81 -6.02
N ILE A 95 -2.12 9.22 -7.22
CA ILE A 95 -2.14 8.35 -8.41
C ILE A 95 -1.51 9.06 -9.60
N HIS A 96 -1.02 8.27 -10.56
CA HIS A 96 -0.61 8.76 -11.87
C HIS A 96 -1.48 8.11 -12.93
N LYS A 97 -1.98 8.91 -13.88
CA LYS A 97 -2.74 8.38 -15.01
C LYS A 97 -1.77 7.88 -16.07
N ILE A 98 -1.85 6.59 -16.37
CA ILE A 98 -1.08 5.95 -17.44
C ILE A 98 -1.60 6.45 -18.78
N GLN A 99 -0.69 6.88 -19.65
CA GLN A 99 -1.02 7.39 -20.98
C GLN A 99 -0.66 6.36 -22.05
N PHE A 100 -1.48 6.35 -23.10
CA PHE A 100 -1.35 5.44 -24.23
C PHE A 100 -1.29 6.24 -25.53
N GLU A 101 -0.43 5.82 -26.47
CA GLU A 101 -0.39 6.24 -27.85
C GLU A 101 -0.36 4.95 -28.70
N ASP A 102 -1.22 4.84 -29.70
CA ASP A 102 -1.35 3.68 -30.58
C ASP A 102 -1.46 2.33 -29.81
N ASN A 103 -2.26 2.29 -28.77
CA ASN A 103 -2.45 1.14 -27.88
C ASN A 103 -1.17 0.68 -27.13
N ARG A 104 -0.16 1.52 -27.05
CA ARG A 104 1.06 1.26 -26.29
C ARG A 104 1.20 2.25 -25.14
N ILE A 105 1.70 1.74 -24.02
CA ILE A 105 2.00 2.61 -22.86
C ILE A 105 3.19 3.51 -23.27
N VAL A 106 2.99 4.83 -23.12
CA VAL A 106 4.07 5.80 -23.36
C VAL A 106 5.05 5.80 -22.18
N PRO A 107 6.29 6.31 -22.37
CA PRO A 107 7.26 6.44 -21.29
C PRO A 107 6.69 7.17 -20.07
N TYR A 108 7.06 6.74 -18.88
CA TYR A 108 6.57 7.27 -17.59
C TYR A 108 6.58 8.79 -17.49
N LYS A 109 7.60 9.46 -18.06
CA LYS A 109 7.71 10.92 -18.07
C LYS A 109 6.55 11.64 -18.78
N LYS A 110 5.82 10.93 -19.66
CA LYS A 110 4.65 11.48 -20.37
C LYS A 110 3.33 11.23 -19.65
N TRP A 111 3.32 10.50 -18.52
CA TRP A 111 2.10 10.25 -17.75
C TRP A 111 1.62 11.51 -17.01
N SER A 112 0.33 11.56 -16.70
CA SER A 112 -0.23 12.65 -15.87
C SER A 112 0.06 12.35 -14.40
N HIS A 113 1.09 12.98 -13.86
CA HIS A 113 1.50 12.83 -12.46
C HIS A 113 0.55 13.57 -11.51
N ASN A 114 0.36 13.00 -10.30
CA ASN A 114 -0.56 13.53 -9.28
C ASN A 114 -1.96 13.80 -9.83
N PHE A 115 -2.46 12.88 -10.63
CA PHE A 115 -3.76 12.98 -11.27
C PHE A 115 -4.89 12.87 -10.24
N SER A 116 -5.89 13.73 -10.35
CA SER A 116 -7.11 13.68 -9.55
C SER A 116 -8.31 13.52 -10.48
N PRO A 117 -8.94 12.35 -10.53
CA PRO A 117 -10.15 12.16 -11.34
C PRO A 117 -11.30 12.92 -10.70
N LYS A 118 -11.87 13.88 -11.42
CA LYS A 118 -13.02 14.68 -10.91
C LYS A 118 -14.33 13.91 -10.96
N ASN A 119 -14.52 12.97 -11.90
CA ASN A 119 -15.81 12.31 -12.14
C ASN A 119 -15.70 10.87 -12.68
N SER A 120 -14.58 10.19 -12.56
CA SER A 120 -14.43 8.84 -13.08
C SER A 120 -13.38 8.05 -12.32
N VAL A 121 -13.78 6.87 -11.86
CA VAL A 121 -12.87 5.85 -11.33
C VAL A 121 -12.30 4.95 -12.44
N ASN A 122 -12.79 5.09 -13.68
CA ASN A 122 -12.36 4.28 -14.81
C ASN A 122 -11.12 4.87 -15.47
N GLY A 123 -10.07 4.06 -15.61
CA GLY A 123 -8.82 4.43 -16.26
C GLY A 123 -7.66 3.57 -15.79
N ALA A 124 -6.59 3.60 -16.54
CA ALA A 124 -5.34 2.94 -16.12
C ALA A 124 -4.57 3.90 -15.21
N TYR A 125 -4.45 3.53 -13.96
CA TYR A 125 -3.77 4.33 -12.94
C TYR A 125 -2.63 3.55 -12.29
N LEU A 126 -1.52 4.23 -12.03
CA LEU A 126 -0.49 3.76 -11.13
C LEU A 126 -0.81 4.32 -9.72
N LEU A 127 -1.07 3.43 -8.78
CA LEU A 127 -1.18 3.77 -7.35
C LEU A 127 0.23 4.00 -6.82
N THR A 128 0.46 5.08 -6.07
CA THR A 128 1.76 5.30 -5.44
C THR A 128 1.66 5.14 -3.93
N GLY A 129 2.35 4.12 -3.40
CA GLY A 129 2.30 3.71 -1.99
C GLY A 129 2.70 4.80 -1.01
N VAL A 130 3.65 5.66 -1.41
CA VAL A 130 4.24 6.71 -0.58
C VAL A 130 3.24 7.67 0.08
N SER A 131 2.06 7.87 -0.50
CA SER A 131 1.07 8.82 0.04
C SER A 131 -0.07 8.17 0.83
N GLY A 132 0.01 6.87 1.04
CA GLY A 132 -1.00 6.06 1.71
C GLY A 132 -2.06 5.53 0.74
N VAL A 133 -2.30 4.22 0.81
CA VAL A 133 -3.28 3.49 -0.01
C VAL A 133 -4.13 2.60 0.89
N LEU A 134 -5.44 2.64 0.72
CA LEU A 134 -6.41 1.79 1.39
C LEU A 134 -6.89 0.70 0.45
N TYR A 135 -6.80 -0.52 0.90
CA TYR A 135 -7.30 -1.73 0.25
C TYR A 135 -8.52 -2.26 1.00
N PRO A 136 -9.67 -2.43 0.31
CA PRO A 136 -10.86 -3.02 0.94
C PRO A 136 -10.69 -4.53 1.21
N PRO A 137 -11.54 -5.10 2.09
CA PRO A 137 -11.50 -6.53 2.39
C PRO A 137 -11.70 -7.42 1.16
N ASN A 138 -11.04 -8.61 1.18
CA ASN A 138 -11.19 -9.66 0.16
C ASN A 138 -10.93 -9.21 -1.28
N LEU A 139 -10.03 -8.22 -1.45
CA LEU A 139 -9.77 -7.61 -2.75
C LEU A 139 -9.02 -8.52 -3.72
N PHE A 140 -8.02 -9.26 -3.23
CA PHE A 140 -7.11 -10.04 -4.06
C PHE A 140 -7.27 -11.54 -3.87
N ASP A 141 -7.15 -12.29 -4.96
CA ASP A 141 -7.16 -13.76 -4.98
C ASP A 141 -5.80 -14.37 -4.61
N ALA A 142 -5.72 -15.70 -4.58
CA ALA A 142 -4.49 -16.41 -4.23
C ALA A 142 -3.33 -16.15 -5.21
N ALA A 143 -3.62 -15.89 -6.49
CA ALA A 143 -2.59 -15.63 -7.50
C ALA A 143 -1.85 -14.32 -7.27
N PHE A 144 -2.51 -13.33 -6.66
CA PHE A 144 -1.87 -12.09 -6.25
C PHE A 144 -0.70 -12.31 -5.27
N PHE A 145 -0.82 -13.33 -4.41
CA PHE A 145 0.16 -13.66 -3.37
C PHE A 145 1.26 -14.62 -3.83
N ASP A 146 1.38 -14.90 -5.12
CA ASP A 146 2.48 -15.72 -5.65
C ASP A 146 3.79 -14.93 -5.64
N THR A 147 4.61 -15.22 -4.61
CA THR A 147 5.90 -14.53 -4.43
C THR A 147 6.88 -14.79 -5.57
N SER A 148 6.81 -15.96 -6.22
CA SER A 148 7.72 -16.30 -7.32
C SER A 148 7.51 -15.36 -8.52
N VAL A 149 6.26 -15.01 -8.80
CA VAL A 149 5.88 -14.16 -9.92
C VAL A 149 6.32 -12.71 -9.69
N PHE A 150 5.95 -12.10 -8.57
CA PHE A 150 6.30 -10.68 -8.38
C PHE A 150 7.78 -10.49 -8.09
N MET A 151 8.46 -11.44 -7.45
CA MET A 151 9.91 -11.36 -7.25
C MET A 151 10.67 -11.50 -8.56
N GLU A 152 10.14 -12.20 -9.55
CA GLU A 152 10.72 -12.27 -10.89
C GLU A 152 10.41 -11.00 -11.71
N LYS A 153 9.15 -10.55 -11.73
CA LYS A 153 8.65 -9.51 -12.65
C LYS A 153 8.78 -8.08 -12.12
N CYS A 154 8.58 -7.88 -10.82
CA CYS A 154 8.43 -6.55 -10.20
C CYS A 154 9.18 -6.43 -8.87
N LYS A 155 10.30 -7.12 -8.68
CA LYS A 155 11.02 -7.26 -7.40
C LYS A 155 11.14 -5.99 -6.53
N PHE A 156 11.30 -4.82 -7.15
CA PHE A 156 11.47 -3.52 -6.49
C PHE A 156 10.37 -2.52 -6.86
N ALA A 157 9.27 -2.99 -7.43
CA ALA A 157 8.21 -2.14 -7.98
C ALA A 157 6.83 -2.63 -7.55
N ASP A 158 6.60 -2.62 -6.22
CA ASP A 158 5.33 -2.98 -5.61
C ASP A 158 4.14 -2.18 -6.16
N ASP A 159 4.33 -0.88 -6.40
CA ASP A 159 3.30 -0.02 -7.00
C ASP A 159 2.82 -0.53 -8.36
N ILE A 160 3.72 -1.10 -9.18
CA ILE A 160 3.37 -1.71 -10.47
C ILE A 160 2.56 -2.98 -10.24
N TRP A 161 3.02 -3.88 -9.36
CA TRP A 161 2.32 -5.12 -9.06
C TRP A 161 0.92 -4.88 -8.53
N LEU A 162 0.80 -3.99 -7.55
CA LEU A 162 -0.48 -3.59 -6.95
C LEU A 162 -1.43 -2.98 -7.98
N SER A 163 -0.93 -2.06 -8.83
CA SER A 163 -1.75 -1.38 -9.83
C SER A 163 -2.23 -2.31 -10.94
N VAL A 164 -1.36 -3.21 -11.44
CA VAL A 164 -1.73 -4.18 -12.47
C VAL A 164 -2.79 -5.16 -11.95
N ASN A 165 -2.66 -5.64 -10.71
CA ASN A 165 -3.65 -6.54 -10.13
C ASN A 165 -4.95 -5.81 -9.79
N ALA A 166 -4.90 -4.57 -9.32
CA ALA A 166 -6.09 -3.74 -9.12
C ALA A 166 -6.84 -3.45 -10.43
N PHE A 167 -6.13 -3.34 -11.54
CA PHE A 167 -6.73 -3.11 -12.86
C PHE A 167 -7.42 -4.35 -13.44
N ARG A 168 -7.13 -5.54 -12.93
CA ARG A 168 -7.74 -6.81 -13.36
C ARG A 168 -9.04 -7.14 -12.62
N LEU A 169 -9.37 -6.38 -11.57
CA LEU A 169 -10.59 -6.51 -10.78
C LEU A 169 -11.76 -5.78 -11.46
#